data_2d18cb95a331b8b41d5f907abd61eed3
#
_entry.id   2d18cb95a331b8b41d5f907abd61eed3
#
_cell.length_a   1.000
_cell.length_b   1.000
_cell.length_c   1.000
_cell.angle_alpha   90.00
_cell.angle_beta   90.00
_cell.angle_gamma   90.00
#
_symmetry.space_group_name_H-M   'P 1'
#
loop_
_entity.id
_entity.type
_entity.pdbx_description
1 polymer ?
#
loop_
_entity_poly.entity_id
_entity_poly.type
_entity_poly.pdbx_seq_one_letter_code
_entity_poly.pdbx_strand_id
1 'polypeptide(L)'
;MTISHKWLLDYLPIDLDPQKLCSILNSIGLEVENLTPYEEVKGGLRGLVIGKVLEAQKHPNADKLSLTLVDVGGAEHLRIVCGAPNVAAGQTVVVAPVGATIYPTQGDPLTMRVAKIRGEESHGMICAEDEIGLGSSHAGILVLPDGPVPGTPAAEYFTPYEDHIIEIGLTPNRSDAMSHLGVARDICAWLTHHEHRDVQVKL
;
A
#
# COMPACT_ATOMS: atom_id res chain seq x y z
N MET A 1 -0.45 -20.60 -15.34
CA MET A 1 -0.89 -20.76 -13.92
C MET A 1 -0.36 -19.60 -13.11
N THR A 2 -1.12 -19.13 -12.12
CA THR A 2 -0.74 -17.95 -11.29
C THR A 2 -0.26 -18.39 -9.91
N ILE A 3 0.89 -17.89 -9.49
CA ILE A 3 1.51 -18.14 -8.19
C ILE A 3 1.67 -16.84 -7.43
N SER A 4 1.19 -16.79 -6.20
CA SER A 4 1.51 -15.75 -5.22
C SER A 4 2.89 -16.04 -4.62
N HIS A 5 3.78 -15.07 -4.65
CA HIS A 5 5.12 -15.20 -4.08
C HIS A 5 5.06 -15.42 -2.56
N LYS A 6 4.31 -14.59 -1.84
CA LYS A 6 4.18 -14.72 -0.38
C LYS A 6 3.58 -16.07 0.03
N TRP A 7 2.53 -16.51 -0.65
CA TRP A 7 1.94 -17.82 -0.37
C TRP A 7 2.91 -18.97 -0.70
N LEU A 8 3.71 -18.83 -1.75
CA LEU A 8 4.73 -19.83 -2.07
C LEU A 8 5.78 -19.93 -0.95
N LEU A 9 6.18 -18.80 -0.35
CA LEU A 9 7.12 -18.76 0.77
C LEU A 9 6.60 -19.47 2.04
N ASP A 10 5.30 -19.65 2.20
CA ASP A 10 4.74 -20.46 3.29
C ASP A 10 5.18 -21.92 3.21
N TYR A 11 5.36 -22.43 1.97
CA TYR A 11 5.84 -23.79 1.72
C TYR A 11 7.37 -23.90 1.64
N LEU A 12 8.08 -22.78 1.51
CA LEU A 12 9.55 -22.79 1.40
C LEU A 12 10.21 -22.55 2.76
N PRO A 13 11.28 -23.28 3.11
CA PRO A 13 12.00 -23.08 4.36
C PRO A 13 12.96 -21.88 4.34
N ILE A 14 13.05 -21.19 3.22
CA ILE A 14 13.94 -20.07 2.98
C ILE A 14 13.18 -18.95 2.28
N ASP A 15 13.62 -17.73 2.52
CA ASP A 15 13.17 -16.56 1.77
C ASP A 15 13.95 -16.47 0.45
N LEU A 16 13.22 -16.25 -0.65
CA LEU A 16 13.76 -16.08 -1.99
C LEU A 16 13.22 -14.80 -2.62
N ASP A 17 14.12 -13.99 -3.11
CA ASP A 17 13.77 -12.82 -3.92
C ASP A 17 12.96 -13.23 -5.17
N PRO A 18 11.92 -12.46 -5.56
CA PRO A 18 11.06 -12.79 -6.70
C PRO A 18 11.81 -13.00 -8.01
N GLN A 19 12.85 -12.20 -8.31
CA GLN A 19 13.65 -12.32 -9.51
C GLN A 19 14.48 -13.60 -9.51
N LYS A 20 15.11 -13.93 -8.36
CA LYS A 20 15.86 -15.18 -8.20
C LYS A 20 14.92 -16.38 -8.36
N LEU A 21 13.71 -16.29 -7.78
CA LEU A 21 12.69 -17.31 -7.91
C LEU A 21 12.30 -17.54 -9.38
N CYS A 22 12.03 -16.48 -10.14
CA CYS A 22 11.75 -16.58 -11.58
C CYS A 22 12.90 -17.26 -12.36
N SER A 23 14.14 -16.93 -12.00
CA SER A 23 15.32 -17.56 -12.63
C SER A 23 15.39 -19.07 -12.34
N ILE A 24 15.10 -19.49 -11.12
CA ILE A 24 15.02 -20.90 -10.74
C ILE A 24 13.90 -21.60 -11.53
N LEU A 25 12.69 -21.03 -11.53
CA LEU A 25 11.54 -21.61 -12.24
C LEU A 25 11.84 -21.84 -13.72
N ASN A 26 12.38 -20.85 -14.40
CA ASN A 26 12.80 -21.00 -15.81
C ASN A 26 13.84 -22.11 -16.00
N SER A 27 14.80 -22.24 -15.08
CA SER A 27 15.86 -23.26 -15.18
C SER A 27 15.36 -24.70 -15.03
N ILE A 28 14.22 -24.89 -14.38
CA ILE A 28 13.57 -26.20 -14.18
C ILE A 28 12.40 -26.45 -15.13
N GLY A 29 12.24 -25.59 -16.15
CA GLY A 29 11.24 -25.75 -17.19
C GLY A 29 9.82 -25.33 -16.77
N LEU A 30 9.69 -24.54 -15.72
CA LEU A 30 8.47 -23.81 -15.38
C LEU A 30 8.61 -22.38 -15.93
N GLU A 31 8.22 -22.19 -17.18
CA GLU A 31 8.42 -20.94 -17.91
C GLU A 31 7.67 -19.79 -17.24
N VAL A 32 8.39 -18.77 -16.78
CA VAL A 32 7.80 -17.56 -16.21
C VAL A 32 7.41 -16.62 -17.34
N GLU A 33 6.12 -16.44 -17.55
CA GLU A 33 5.54 -15.57 -18.56
C GLU A 33 5.50 -14.10 -18.09
N ASN A 34 5.23 -13.89 -16.79
CA ASN A 34 5.14 -12.55 -16.21
C ASN A 34 5.47 -12.55 -14.71
N LEU A 35 5.99 -11.42 -14.22
CA LEU A 35 6.17 -11.11 -12.80
C LEU A 35 5.59 -9.70 -12.56
N THR A 36 4.49 -9.63 -11.82
CA THR A 36 3.76 -8.38 -11.58
C THR A 36 3.67 -8.10 -10.07
N PRO A 37 4.02 -6.89 -9.60
CA PRO A 37 3.71 -6.49 -8.24
C PRO A 37 2.19 -6.42 -8.04
N TYR A 38 1.73 -6.90 -6.91
CA TYR A 38 0.35 -6.80 -6.45
C TYR A 38 0.28 -5.89 -5.24
N GLU A 39 -0.60 -4.92 -5.26
CA GLU A 39 -0.91 -4.02 -4.17
C GLU A 39 -2.42 -4.05 -3.93
N GLU A 40 -2.85 -4.44 -2.73
CA GLU A 40 -4.25 -4.40 -2.32
C GLU A 40 -4.78 -2.96 -2.36
N VAL A 41 -3.98 -2.04 -1.85
CA VAL A 41 -4.22 -0.59 -1.94
C VAL A 41 -3.20 0.00 -2.89
N LYS A 42 -3.66 0.54 -4.01
CA LYS A 42 -2.78 1.09 -5.04
C LYS A 42 -1.86 2.17 -4.45
N GLY A 43 -0.57 2.06 -4.72
CA GLY A 43 0.45 2.94 -4.14
C GLY A 43 0.84 2.62 -2.69
N GLY A 44 0.25 1.59 -2.05
CA GLY A 44 0.63 1.10 -0.72
C GLY A 44 0.56 2.15 0.39
N LEU A 45 -0.22 3.23 0.22
CA LEU A 45 -0.29 4.38 1.14
C LEU A 45 1.07 5.09 1.37
N ARG A 46 2.04 4.89 0.47
CA ARG A 46 3.39 5.47 0.60
C ARG A 46 3.35 6.99 0.57
N GLY A 47 4.05 7.60 1.53
CA GLY A 47 4.12 9.05 1.69
C GLY A 47 2.93 9.69 2.42
N LEU A 48 1.90 8.93 2.76
CA LEU A 48 0.82 9.37 3.63
C LEU A 48 1.18 9.14 5.09
N VAL A 49 0.71 10.02 5.97
CA VAL A 49 1.02 9.97 7.40
C VAL A 49 -0.24 10.14 8.25
N ILE A 50 -0.20 9.63 9.45
CA ILE A 50 -1.23 9.91 10.45
C ILE A 50 -1.01 11.32 11.00
N GLY A 51 -2.08 12.10 11.09
CA GLY A 51 -2.05 13.43 11.64
C GLY A 51 -3.07 13.64 12.75
N LYS A 52 -2.84 14.64 13.61
CA LYS A 52 -3.79 15.12 14.63
C LYS A 52 -4.26 16.50 14.24
N VAL A 53 -5.55 16.70 14.08
CA VAL A 53 -6.13 18.01 13.84
C VAL A 53 -6.08 18.81 15.16
N LEU A 54 -5.23 19.81 15.23
CA LEU A 54 -5.09 20.66 16.40
C LEU A 54 -6.19 21.70 16.45
N GLU A 55 -6.46 22.33 15.29
CA GLU A 55 -7.47 23.38 15.13
C GLU A 55 -8.30 23.14 13.87
N ALA A 56 -9.57 23.47 13.94
CA ALA A 56 -10.47 23.51 12.79
C ALA A 56 -11.38 24.75 12.91
N GLN A 57 -11.24 25.68 11.98
CA GLN A 57 -11.98 26.94 11.96
C GLN A 57 -12.69 27.11 10.60
N LYS A 58 -13.84 27.76 10.57
CA LYS A 58 -14.52 28.08 9.31
C LYS A 58 -13.65 28.98 8.44
N HIS A 59 -13.63 28.69 7.15
CA HIS A 59 -12.91 29.52 6.17
C HIS A 59 -13.60 30.90 6.04
N PRO A 60 -12.83 32.01 6.08
CA PRO A 60 -13.42 33.36 6.09
C PRO A 60 -14.20 33.71 4.81
N ASN A 61 -13.84 33.10 3.67
CA ASN A 61 -14.39 33.41 2.35
C ASN A 61 -15.13 32.24 1.70
N ALA A 62 -15.44 31.15 2.46
CA ALA A 62 -16.11 29.98 1.90
C ALA A 62 -16.82 29.15 2.98
N ASP A 63 -18.15 29.19 3.01
CA ASP A 63 -18.99 28.55 4.05
C ASP A 63 -18.82 27.02 4.15
N LYS A 64 -18.40 26.37 3.07
CA LYS A 64 -18.23 24.90 2.99
C LYS A 64 -16.80 24.43 3.27
N LEU A 65 -15.89 25.36 3.55
CA LEU A 65 -14.48 25.02 3.79
C LEU A 65 -14.10 25.31 5.25
N SER A 66 -13.15 24.54 5.75
CA SER A 66 -12.51 24.73 7.04
C SER A 66 -11.01 24.92 6.86
N LEU A 67 -10.45 25.83 7.64
CA LEU A 67 -9.00 25.98 7.81
C LEU A 67 -8.58 25.10 8.98
N THR A 68 -7.67 24.17 8.75
CA THR A 68 -7.17 23.28 9.78
C THR A 68 -5.68 23.47 10.01
N LEU A 69 -5.27 23.28 11.25
CA LEU A 69 -3.88 23.13 11.64
C LEU A 69 -3.66 21.68 12.08
N VAL A 70 -2.78 20.95 11.40
CA VAL A 70 -2.60 19.51 11.59
C VAL A 70 -1.16 19.22 11.98
N ASP A 71 -1.00 18.53 13.11
CA ASP A 71 0.26 17.95 13.53
C ASP A 71 0.48 16.63 12.75
N VAL A 72 1.59 16.54 12.06
CA VAL A 72 2.03 15.35 11.31
C VAL A 72 3.36 14.79 11.84
N GLY A 73 3.69 15.08 13.10
CA GLY A 73 4.91 14.60 13.77
C GLY A 73 6.19 15.35 13.37
N GLY A 74 6.08 16.39 12.57
CA GLY A 74 7.20 17.25 12.18
C GLY A 74 7.41 18.44 13.13
N ALA A 75 8.47 19.22 12.87
CA ALA A 75 8.75 20.46 13.62
C ALA A 75 7.70 21.55 13.34
N GLU A 76 7.08 21.52 12.17
CA GLU A 76 6.05 22.48 11.76
C GLU A 76 4.73 21.76 11.52
N HIS A 77 3.63 22.39 11.94
CA HIS A 77 2.29 21.89 11.67
C HIS A 77 1.81 22.35 10.30
N LEU A 78 1.04 21.48 9.63
CA LEU A 78 0.54 21.78 8.29
C LEU A 78 -0.77 22.57 8.36
N ARG A 79 -0.84 23.65 7.59
CA ARG A 79 -2.10 24.34 7.30
C ARG A 79 -2.76 23.64 6.12
N ILE A 80 -3.97 23.14 6.31
CA ILE A 80 -4.73 22.42 5.28
C ILE A 80 -6.12 23.01 5.17
N VAL A 81 -6.54 23.31 3.97
CA VAL A 81 -7.94 23.71 3.67
C VAL A 81 -8.72 22.42 3.40
N CYS A 82 -9.73 22.16 4.22
CA CYS A 82 -10.55 20.95 4.16
C CYS A 82 -11.98 21.28 3.78
N GLY A 83 -12.54 20.55 2.80
CA GLY A 83 -13.94 20.67 2.36
C GLY A 83 -14.90 19.69 3.02
N ALA A 84 -14.41 18.77 3.82
CA ALA A 84 -15.23 17.74 4.44
C ALA A 84 -16.07 18.30 5.60
N PRO A 85 -17.36 17.93 5.68
CA PRO A 85 -18.27 18.47 6.71
C PRO A 85 -18.00 17.92 8.12
N ASN A 86 -17.27 16.79 8.21
CA ASN A 86 -17.01 16.09 9.47
C ASN A 86 -15.68 16.45 10.10
N VAL A 87 -14.91 17.39 9.54
CA VAL A 87 -13.62 17.79 10.13
C VAL A 87 -13.80 18.57 11.43
N ALA A 88 -13.09 18.20 12.48
CA ALA A 88 -13.12 18.86 13.79
C ALA A 88 -11.74 18.77 14.49
N ALA A 89 -11.48 19.71 15.39
CA ALA A 89 -10.30 19.66 16.24
C ALA A 89 -10.31 18.42 17.15
N GLY A 90 -9.13 17.88 17.42
CA GLY A 90 -8.95 16.67 18.22
C GLY A 90 -9.04 15.35 17.45
N GLN A 91 -9.42 15.35 16.17
CA GLN A 91 -9.51 14.13 15.38
C GLN A 91 -8.12 13.62 14.94
N THR A 92 -7.99 12.30 14.92
CA THR A 92 -6.86 11.59 14.28
C THR A 92 -7.27 11.23 12.86
N VAL A 93 -6.44 11.59 11.88
CA VAL A 93 -6.80 11.56 10.45
C VAL A 93 -5.64 11.07 9.60
N VAL A 94 -5.91 10.71 8.34
CA VAL A 94 -4.87 10.42 7.35
C VAL A 94 -4.60 11.67 6.54
N VAL A 95 -3.33 12.03 6.42
CA VAL A 95 -2.87 13.23 5.72
C VAL A 95 -1.96 12.86 4.57
N ALA A 96 -2.21 13.44 3.41
CA ALA A 96 -1.31 13.46 2.27
C ALA A 96 -0.55 14.81 2.27
N PRO A 97 0.70 14.86 2.75
CA PRO A 97 1.52 16.07 2.71
C PRO A 97 1.95 16.41 1.28
N VAL A 98 2.49 17.60 1.08
CA VAL A 98 3.06 18.01 -0.21
C VAL A 98 4.13 17.03 -0.68
N GLY A 99 4.03 16.58 -1.94
CA GLY A 99 4.90 15.56 -2.54
C GLY A 99 4.33 14.13 -2.48
N ALA A 100 3.39 13.85 -1.58
CA ALA A 100 2.72 12.55 -1.56
C ALA A 100 1.78 12.40 -2.75
N THR A 101 1.62 11.17 -3.24
CA THR A 101 0.66 10.83 -4.31
C THR A 101 -0.43 9.93 -3.74
N ILE A 102 -1.68 10.32 -3.94
CA ILE A 102 -2.84 9.50 -3.62
C ILE A 102 -3.36 8.79 -4.86
N TYR A 103 -3.99 7.65 -4.65
CA TYR A 103 -4.57 6.81 -5.69
C TYR A 103 -6.05 6.57 -5.40
N PRO A 104 -6.93 7.47 -5.84
CA PRO A 104 -8.36 7.34 -5.60
C PRO A 104 -8.92 6.05 -6.21
N THR A 105 -9.99 5.52 -5.60
CA THR A 105 -10.73 4.37 -6.13
C THR A 105 -11.30 4.68 -7.52
N GLN A 106 -11.67 5.95 -7.76
CA GLN A 106 -12.10 6.45 -9.06
C GLN A 106 -11.32 7.70 -9.42
N GLY A 107 -10.78 7.74 -10.63
CA GLY A 107 -10.00 8.87 -11.16
C GLY A 107 -8.50 8.58 -11.28
N ASP A 108 -7.77 9.62 -11.64
CA ASP A 108 -6.32 9.54 -11.85
C ASP A 108 -5.55 9.77 -10.54
N PRO A 109 -4.32 9.25 -10.44
CA PRO A 109 -3.43 9.55 -9.33
C PRO A 109 -3.20 11.06 -9.19
N LEU A 110 -3.22 11.56 -7.95
CA LEU A 110 -3.05 12.97 -7.66
C LEU A 110 -1.86 13.19 -6.73
N THR A 111 -0.85 13.93 -7.21
CA THR A 111 0.30 14.33 -6.39
C THR A 111 0.04 15.65 -5.70
N MET A 112 0.16 15.67 -4.38
CA MET A 112 -0.07 16.85 -3.55
C MET A 112 0.96 17.94 -3.82
N ARG A 113 0.46 19.16 -4.01
CA ARG A 113 1.26 20.39 -4.16
C ARG A 113 0.69 21.46 -3.25
N VAL A 114 1.49 22.47 -2.93
CA VAL A 114 0.95 23.65 -2.29
C VAL A 114 -0.12 24.26 -3.19
N ALA A 115 -1.32 24.39 -2.68
CA ALA A 115 -2.46 24.93 -3.42
C ALA A 115 -3.03 26.17 -2.71
N LYS A 116 -3.42 27.16 -3.50
CA LYS A 116 -4.13 28.34 -2.97
C LYS A 116 -5.63 28.18 -3.19
N ILE A 117 -6.38 27.96 -2.10
CA ILE A 117 -7.81 27.67 -2.14
C ILE A 117 -8.56 28.84 -1.50
N ARG A 118 -9.31 29.58 -2.32
CA ARG A 118 -10.09 30.77 -1.90
C ARG A 118 -9.28 31.84 -1.14
N GLY A 119 -7.97 31.94 -1.45
CA GLY A 119 -7.07 32.92 -0.85
C GLY A 119 -6.13 32.35 0.21
N GLU A 120 -6.44 31.19 0.79
CA GLU A 120 -5.63 30.52 1.81
C GLU A 120 -4.76 29.41 1.19
N GLU A 121 -3.53 29.25 1.71
CA GLU A 121 -2.62 28.21 1.27
C GLU A 121 -2.89 26.88 1.99
N SER A 122 -2.90 25.78 1.21
CA SER A 122 -3.03 24.42 1.71
C SER A 122 -1.76 23.63 1.43
N HIS A 123 -1.15 23.08 2.46
CA HIS A 123 0.11 22.32 2.40
C HIS A 123 -0.13 20.80 2.46
N GLY A 124 -1.14 20.32 1.76
CA GLY A 124 -1.53 18.92 1.72
C GLY A 124 -3.04 18.75 1.73
N MET A 125 -3.48 17.53 2.03
CA MET A 125 -4.89 17.15 2.07
C MET A 125 -5.16 16.19 3.23
N ILE A 126 -6.28 16.37 3.92
CA ILE A 126 -6.83 15.35 4.82
C ILE A 126 -7.73 14.45 3.99
N CYS A 127 -7.47 13.14 4.01
CA CYS A 127 -8.02 12.21 3.03
C CYS A 127 -9.33 11.55 3.49
N ALA A 128 -10.24 11.31 2.54
CA ALA A 128 -11.36 10.39 2.68
C ALA A 128 -10.91 8.95 2.34
N GLU A 129 -11.74 7.95 2.65
CA GLU A 129 -11.42 6.53 2.39
C GLU A 129 -11.21 6.24 0.91
N ASP A 130 -12.09 6.75 0.06
CA ASP A 130 -12.07 6.52 -1.39
C ASP A 130 -10.93 7.25 -2.10
N GLU A 131 -10.43 8.34 -1.52
CA GLU A 131 -9.29 9.09 -2.06
C GLU A 131 -7.95 8.36 -1.91
N ILE A 132 -7.87 7.40 -0.98
CA ILE A 132 -6.67 6.63 -0.69
C ILE A 132 -6.85 5.12 -0.89
N GLY A 133 -7.98 4.70 -1.48
CA GLY A 133 -8.24 3.31 -1.82
C GLY A 133 -8.52 2.37 -0.65
N LEU A 134 -8.81 2.90 0.54
CA LEU A 134 -9.14 2.10 1.75
C LEU A 134 -10.63 1.76 1.86
N GLY A 135 -11.47 2.39 1.05
CA GLY A 135 -12.90 2.17 1.06
C GLY A 135 -13.61 2.87 -0.09
N SER A 136 -14.93 2.98 -0.01
CA SER A 136 -15.77 3.62 -1.02
C SER A 136 -16.50 4.88 -0.52
N SER A 137 -16.34 5.24 0.75
CA SER A 137 -17.03 6.38 1.33
C SER A 137 -16.35 7.71 0.97
N HIS A 138 -17.16 8.63 0.43
CA HIS A 138 -16.79 10.03 0.17
C HIS A 138 -17.63 10.99 1.04
N ALA A 139 -18.25 10.51 2.10
CA ALA A 139 -19.13 11.33 2.95
C ALA A 139 -18.36 12.34 3.81
N GLY A 140 -17.04 12.18 3.94
CA GLY A 140 -16.14 13.04 4.71
C GLY A 140 -14.76 12.44 4.82
N ILE A 141 -13.89 13.08 5.61
CA ILE A 141 -12.55 12.56 5.89
C ILE A 141 -12.61 11.27 6.70
N LEU A 142 -11.59 10.41 6.51
CA LEU A 142 -11.37 9.22 7.33
C LEU A 142 -10.88 9.64 8.72
N VAL A 143 -11.72 9.42 9.73
CA VAL A 143 -11.38 9.67 11.14
C VAL A 143 -11.00 8.35 11.79
N LEU A 144 -9.80 8.29 12.34
CA LEU A 144 -9.27 7.12 13.02
C LEU A 144 -9.59 7.16 14.52
N PRO A 145 -9.68 6.00 15.20
CA PRO A 145 -9.71 5.95 16.65
C PRO A 145 -8.43 6.56 17.24
N ASP A 146 -8.50 7.08 18.46
CA ASP A 146 -7.32 7.58 19.15
C ASP A 146 -6.31 6.45 19.41
N GLY A 147 -5.04 6.76 19.26
CA GLY A 147 -3.96 5.81 19.51
C GLY A 147 -2.71 6.02 18.68
N PRO A 148 -2.78 6.09 17.33
CA PRO A 148 -1.57 6.28 16.54
C PRO A 148 -0.96 7.68 16.77
N VAL A 149 0.37 7.70 16.82
CA VAL A 149 1.13 8.94 17.02
C VAL A 149 1.16 9.73 15.72
N PRO A 150 0.99 11.09 15.76
CA PRO A 150 1.18 11.91 14.58
C PRO A 150 2.55 11.68 13.93
N GLY A 151 2.58 11.62 12.61
CA GLY A 151 3.79 11.30 11.84
C GLY A 151 4.01 9.81 11.56
N THR A 152 3.25 8.91 12.19
CA THR A 152 3.29 7.48 11.83
C THR A 152 2.95 7.33 10.35
N PRO A 153 3.78 6.61 9.55
CA PRO A 153 3.43 6.31 8.17
C PRO A 153 2.10 5.56 8.07
N ALA A 154 1.20 6.00 7.18
CA ALA A 154 -0.09 5.34 7.00
C ALA A 154 0.08 3.88 6.55
N ALA A 155 1.11 3.58 5.76
CA ALA A 155 1.44 2.22 5.35
C ALA A 155 1.78 1.30 6.55
N GLU A 156 2.41 1.81 7.60
CA GLU A 156 2.70 1.04 8.82
C GLU A 156 1.45 0.82 9.68
N TYR A 157 0.56 1.80 9.71
CA TYR A 157 -0.67 1.71 10.50
C TYR A 157 -1.70 0.75 9.87
N PHE A 158 -1.92 0.87 8.56
CA PHE A 158 -2.92 0.06 7.84
C PHE A 158 -2.38 -1.28 7.35
N THR A 159 -1.06 -1.41 7.19
CA THR A 159 -0.38 -2.62 6.71
C THR A 159 -1.06 -3.25 5.48
N PRO A 160 -1.27 -2.46 4.38
CA PRO A 160 -1.94 -2.98 3.18
C PRO A 160 -1.16 -4.18 2.62
N TYR A 161 -1.90 -5.17 2.12
CA TYR A 161 -1.28 -6.36 1.57
C TYR A 161 -0.57 -6.03 0.24
N GLU A 162 0.71 -6.42 0.16
CA GLU A 162 1.52 -6.35 -1.07
C GLU A 162 2.07 -7.73 -1.38
N ASP A 163 2.24 -8.05 -2.66
CA ASP A 163 2.77 -9.34 -3.09
C ASP A 163 3.44 -9.21 -4.47
N HIS A 164 3.97 -10.32 -4.97
CA HIS A 164 4.34 -10.48 -6.37
C HIS A 164 3.59 -11.68 -6.95
N ILE A 165 2.97 -11.46 -8.10
CA ILE A 165 2.23 -12.49 -8.83
C ILE A 165 3.11 -12.97 -9.97
N ILE A 166 3.37 -14.29 -10.00
CA ILE A 166 4.17 -14.95 -11.01
C ILE A 166 3.23 -15.77 -11.91
N GLU A 167 3.20 -15.46 -13.17
CA GLU A 167 2.49 -16.25 -14.17
C GLU A 167 3.43 -17.28 -14.78
N ILE A 168 3.03 -18.56 -14.71
CA ILE A 168 3.85 -19.69 -15.15
C ILE A 168 3.11 -20.47 -16.24
N GLY A 169 3.75 -20.63 -17.38
CA GLY A 169 3.34 -21.55 -18.43
C GLY A 169 3.70 -22.99 -18.06
N LEU A 170 2.69 -23.84 -17.93
CA LEU A 170 2.89 -25.25 -17.64
C LEU A 170 2.57 -26.10 -18.87
N THR A 171 3.45 -27.06 -19.17
CA THR A 171 3.15 -28.09 -20.16
C THR A 171 2.19 -29.13 -19.59
N PRO A 172 1.35 -29.80 -20.42
CA PRO A 172 0.33 -30.73 -19.95
C PRO A 172 0.85 -31.91 -19.12
N ASN A 173 2.11 -32.26 -19.26
CA ASN A 173 2.79 -33.34 -18.52
C ASN A 173 3.26 -32.92 -17.13
N ARG A 174 3.13 -31.66 -16.75
CA ARG A 174 3.55 -31.12 -15.46
C ARG A 174 2.37 -30.85 -14.51
N SER A 175 1.41 -31.79 -14.45
CA SER A 175 0.27 -31.72 -13.53
C SER A 175 0.68 -31.72 -12.05
N ASP A 176 1.85 -32.25 -11.72
CA ASP A 176 2.50 -32.21 -10.42
C ASP A 176 2.79 -30.77 -9.93
N ALA A 177 3.09 -29.87 -10.86
CA ALA A 177 3.41 -28.45 -10.58
C ALA A 177 2.18 -27.52 -10.61
N MET A 178 0.96 -28.03 -10.75
CA MET A 178 -0.28 -27.23 -10.82
C MET A 178 -0.76 -26.76 -9.43
N SER A 179 0.15 -26.40 -8.54
CA SER A 179 -0.14 -25.83 -7.21
C SER A 179 1.08 -25.14 -6.62
N HIS A 180 0.89 -24.26 -5.63
CA HIS A 180 1.99 -23.68 -4.88
C HIS A 180 2.88 -24.76 -4.25
N LEU A 181 2.28 -25.81 -3.70
CA LEU A 181 3.01 -26.93 -3.10
C LEU A 181 3.86 -27.68 -4.15
N GLY A 182 3.30 -27.93 -5.35
CA GLY A 182 4.03 -28.60 -6.45
C GLY A 182 5.24 -27.77 -6.90
N VAL A 183 5.03 -26.47 -7.11
CA VAL A 183 6.11 -25.52 -7.44
C VAL A 183 7.15 -25.47 -6.32
N ALA A 184 6.74 -25.42 -5.06
CA ALA A 184 7.66 -25.42 -3.92
C ALA A 184 8.54 -26.68 -3.87
N ARG A 185 7.98 -27.86 -4.20
CA ARG A 185 8.75 -29.12 -4.28
C ARG A 185 9.87 -29.04 -5.33
N ASP A 186 9.57 -28.52 -6.51
CA ASP A 186 10.56 -28.35 -7.57
C ASP A 186 11.66 -27.36 -7.16
N ILE A 187 11.27 -26.25 -6.52
CA ILE A 187 12.25 -25.28 -6.00
C ILE A 187 13.16 -25.92 -4.94
N CYS A 188 12.59 -26.66 -3.98
CA CYS A 188 13.39 -27.38 -2.98
C CYS A 188 14.35 -28.38 -3.64
N ALA A 189 13.89 -29.14 -4.63
CA ALA A 189 14.75 -30.06 -5.39
C ALA A 189 15.89 -29.31 -6.08
N TRP A 190 15.62 -28.19 -6.72
CA TRP A 190 16.63 -27.34 -7.35
C TRP A 190 17.66 -26.82 -6.33
N LEU A 191 17.21 -26.28 -5.18
CA LEU A 191 18.08 -25.77 -4.13
C LEU A 191 18.99 -26.87 -3.56
N THR A 192 18.43 -28.06 -3.35
CA THR A 192 19.20 -29.21 -2.86
C THR A 192 20.26 -29.63 -3.86
N HIS A 193 19.93 -29.67 -5.15
CA HIS A 193 20.84 -30.13 -6.18
C HIS A 193 21.90 -29.10 -6.58
N HIS A 194 21.52 -27.84 -6.75
CA HIS A 194 22.40 -26.80 -7.29
C HIS A 194 23.10 -25.96 -6.20
N GLU A 195 22.43 -25.72 -5.07
CA GLU A 195 23.03 -24.94 -3.98
C GLU A 195 23.51 -25.83 -2.82
N HIS A 196 23.35 -27.15 -2.93
CA HIS A 196 23.72 -28.12 -1.90
C HIS A 196 23.08 -27.83 -0.53
N ARG A 197 21.87 -27.31 -0.57
CA ARG A 197 21.04 -27.06 0.62
C ARG A 197 20.05 -28.22 0.75
N ASP A 198 20.14 -28.97 1.82
CA ASP A 198 19.13 -29.99 2.14
C ASP A 198 17.86 -29.29 2.63
N VAL A 199 16.96 -28.99 1.72
CA VAL A 199 15.70 -28.27 1.98
C VAL A 199 14.51 -29.10 1.54
N GLN A 200 13.48 -29.11 2.37
CA GLN A 200 12.21 -29.77 2.09
C GLN A 200 11.07 -28.79 2.28
N VAL A 201 9.97 -29.02 1.58
CA VAL A 201 8.77 -28.20 1.73
C VAL A 201 8.24 -28.28 3.17
N LYS A 202 7.74 -27.16 3.66
CA LYS A 202 6.94 -27.12 4.88
C LYS A 202 5.51 -27.62 4.56
N LEU A 203 4.93 -28.43 5.41
CA LEU A 203 3.56 -28.94 5.33
C LEU A 203 2.76 -28.54 6.57
#